data_2533f153029f64d907b73e41087a4626
#
_entry.id   2533f153029f64d907b73e41087a4626
#
_cell.length_a   1.000
_cell.length_b   1.000
_cell.length_c   1.000
_cell.angle_alpha   90.00
_cell.angle_beta   90.00
_cell.angle_gamma   90.00
#
_symmetry.space_group_name_H-M   'P 1'
#
loop_
_entity.id
_entity.type
_entity.pdbx_description
1 polymer ?
#
loop_
_entity_poly.entity_id
_entity_poly.type
_entity_poly.pdbx_seq_one_letter_code
_entity_poly.pdbx_strand_id
1 'polypeptide(L)'
;MQHKRVLILGVNGFIGHHLTRRILETTQWEVYGMDMSSDRLGDLVNHPRMHFSEGDITINKEWVEYNIRKCDVILPLVAIATPATYVRNPLRVFELDFEANLPIVRSAVKYGKHLVFPST
;
A
#
# COMPACT_ATOMS: atom_id res chain seq x y z
N MET A 1 -19.54 1.89 15.38
CA MET A 1 -18.16 1.67 14.93
C MET A 1 -17.90 2.57 13.72
N GLN A 2 -16.77 3.29 13.74
CA GLN A 2 -16.44 4.17 12.62
C GLN A 2 -16.07 3.39 11.36
N HIS A 3 -16.55 3.90 10.24
CA HIS A 3 -16.27 3.34 8.94
C HIS A 3 -15.08 4.10 8.35
N LYS A 4 -13.94 3.42 8.20
CA LYS A 4 -12.72 4.02 7.68
C LYS A 4 -12.36 3.45 6.31
N ARG A 5 -11.55 4.22 5.59
CA ARG A 5 -10.97 3.79 4.33
C ARG A 5 -9.47 3.68 4.51
N VAL A 6 -8.92 2.54 4.15
CA VAL A 6 -7.49 2.23 4.30
C VAL A 6 -6.88 2.06 2.92
N LEU A 7 -5.80 2.77 2.66
CA LEU A 7 -5.04 2.61 1.40
C LEU A 7 -3.81 1.77 1.69
N ILE A 8 -3.69 0.63 1.01
CA ILE A 8 -2.55 -0.27 1.15
C ILE A 8 -1.82 -0.33 -0.19
N LEU A 9 -0.62 0.24 -0.24
CA LEU A 9 0.23 0.20 -1.42
C LEU A 9 1.16 -0.99 -1.27
N GLY A 10 1.12 -1.91 -2.24
CA GLY A 10 1.75 -3.22 -2.10
C GLY A 10 0.80 -4.22 -1.47
N VAL A 11 -0.49 -4.11 -1.77
CA VAL A 11 -1.57 -4.86 -1.13
C VAL A 11 -1.47 -6.37 -1.38
N ASN A 12 -0.83 -6.78 -2.48
CA ASN A 12 -0.66 -8.20 -2.81
C ASN A 12 0.61 -8.81 -2.17
N GLY A 13 1.40 -8.03 -1.43
CA GLY A 13 2.56 -8.54 -0.72
C GLY A 13 2.15 -9.42 0.45
N PHE A 14 3.16 -10.04 1.11
CA PHE A 14 2.89 -10.95 2.22
C PHE A 14 2.11 -10.27 3.35
N ILE A 15 2.59 -9.10 3.80
CA ILE A 15 1.91 -8.36 4.86
C ILE A 15 0.58 -7.79 4.35
N GLY A 16 0.60 -7.23 3.13
CA GLY A 16 -0.56 -6.56 2.55
C GLY A 16 -1.77 -7.45 2.42
N HIS A 17 -1.59 -8.67 1.87
CA HIS A 17 -2.74 -9.54 1.65
C HIS A 17 -3.30 -10.12 2.96
N HIS A 18 -2.43 -10.41 3.93
CA HIS A 18 -2.89 -10.88 5.25
C HIS A 18 -3.64 -9.77 5.99
N LEU A 19 -3.12 -8.56 5.95
CA LEU A 19 -3.75 -7.43 6.60
C LEU A 19 -5.10 -7.09 5.95
N THR A 20 -5.16 -7.14 4.63
CA THR A 20 -6.40 -6.92 3.89
C THR A 20 -7.47 -7.90 4.33
N ARG A 21 -7.12 -9.19 4.38
CA ARG A 21 -8.06 -10.23 4.83
C ARG A 21 -8.56 -9.94 6.24
N ARG A 22 -7.64 -9.60 7.14
CA ARG A 22 -7.99 -9.33 8.53
C ARG A 22 -8.94 -8.14 8.67
N ILE A 23 -8.66 -7.06 7.95
CA ILE A 23 -9.51 -5.87 7.97
C ILE A 23 -10.90 -6.20 7.45
N LEU A 24 -11.00 -6.90 6.32
CA LEU A 24 -12.29 -7.24 5.73
C LEU A 24 -13.10 -8.21 6.58
N GLU A 25 -12.45 -9.12 7.31
CA GLU A 25 -13.12 -10.09 8.16
C GLU A 25 -13.57 -9.51 9.51
N THR A 26 -12.83 -8.55 10.06
CA THR A 26 -13.05 -8.07 11.42
C THR A 26 -13.61 -6.67 11.54
N THR A 27 -13.68 -5.91 10.43
CA THR A 27 -14.21 -4.54 10.43
C THR A 27 -15.17 -4.33 9.27
N GLN A 28 -15.83 -3.17 9.27
CA GLN A 28 -16.64 -2.70 8.15
C GLN A 28 -15.89 -1.70 7.29
N TRP A 29 -14.57 -1.61 7.45
CA TRP A 29 -13.75 -0.66 6.70
C TRP A 29 -13.62 -1.09 5.24
N GLU A 30 -13.35 -0.11 4.39
CA GLU A 30 -13.03 -0.36 2.99
C GLU A 30 -11.52 -0.34 2.80
N VAL A 31 -11.04 -1.24 1.93
CA VAL A 31 -9.61 -1.32 1.59
C VAL A 31 -9.43 -0.91 0.14
N TYR A 32 -8.55 0.05 -0.09
CA TYR A 32 -8.11 0.46 -1.42
C TYR A 32 -6.67 0.04 -1.57
N GLY A 33 -6.35 -0.61 -2.66
CA GLY A 33 -5.01 -1.13 -2.82
C GLY A 33 -4.53 -1.15 -4.26
N MET A 34 -3.23 -1.01 -4.44
CA MET A 34 -2.57 -1.16 -5.73
C MET A 34 -1.38 -2.09 -5.59
N ASP A 35 -1.21 -2.94 -6.56
CA ASP A 35 -0.02 -3.77 -6.72
C ASP A 35 0.09 -4.18 -8.17
N MET A 36 1.22 -4.77 -8.52
CA MET A 36 1.47 -5.19 -9.90
C MET A 36 0.79 -6.51 -10.24
N SER A 37 0.31 -7.25 -9.25
CA SER A 37 -0.47 -8.46 -9.43
C SER A 37 -1.42 -8.65 -8.26
N SER A 38 -2.31 -9.66 -8.32
CA SER A 38 -3.31 -9.93 -7.29
C SER A 38 -3.37 -11.41 -6.92
N ASP A 39 -2.33 -12.18 -7.24
CA ASP A 39 -2.34 -13.62 -7.05
C ASP A 39 -2.48 -14.03 -5.58
N ARG A 40 -1.85 -13.32 -4.65
CA ARG A 40 -1.99 -13.62 -3.22
C ARG A 40 -3.31 -13.18 -2.64
N LEU A 41 -3.89 -12.12 -3.19
CA LEU A 41 -5.21 -11.67 -2.75
C LEU A 41 -6.30 -12.68 -3.10
N GLY A 42 -6.16 -13.37 -4.23
CA GLY A 42 -7.14 -14.37 -4.65
C GLY A 42 -8.56 -13.82 -4.69
N ASP A 43 -9.48 -14.48 -4.01
CA ASP A 43 -10.88 -14.08 -4.02
C ASP A 43 -11.16 -12.76 -3.31
N LEU A 44 -10.20 -12.24 -2.55
CA LEU A 44 -10.39 -10.95 -1.86
C LEU A 44 -10.63 -9.80 -2.84
N VAL A 45 -10.11 -9.89 -4.07
CA VAL A 45 -10.32 -8.83 -5.07
C VAL A 45 -11.79 -8.64 -5.41
N ASN A 46 -12.62 -9.67 -5.19
CA ASN A 46 -14.04 -9.63 -5.47
C ASN A 46 -14.90 -9.21 -4.26
N HIS A 47 -14.26 -8.96 -3.11
CA HIS A 47 -14.98 -8.55 -1.93
C HIS A 47 -15.60 -7.17 -2.13
N PRO A 48 -16.87 -6.95 -1.70
CA PRO A 48 -17.57 -5.67 -1.94
C PRO A 48 -16.85 -4.45 -1.37
N ARG A 49 -16.07 -4.61 -0.31
CA ARG A 49 -15.34 -3.51 0.32
C ARG A 49 -13.86 -3.47 -0.07
N MET A 50 -13.43 -4.31 -1.02
CA MET A 50 -12.09 -4.29 -1.57
C MET A 50 -12.08 -3.59 -2.92
N HIS A 51 -11.23 -2.58 -3.06
CA HIS A 51 -11.08 -1.82 -4.29
C HIS A 51 -9.63 -1.95 -4.77
N PHE A 52 -9.40 -2.94 -5.63
CA PHE A 52 -8.07 -3.26 -6.13
C PHE A 52 -7.83 -2.60 -7.48
N SER A 53 -6.64 -2.03 -7.67
CA SER A 53 -6.16 -1.52 -8.94
C SER A 53 -4.80 -2.13 -9.25
N GLU A 54 -4.64 -2.69 -10.43
CA GLU A 54 -3.36 -3.23 -10.87
C GLU A 54 -2.52 -2.10 -11.44
N GLY A 55 -1.28 -1.96 -10.97
CA GLY A 55 -0.41 -0.92 -11.44
C GLY A 55 0.84 -0.74 -10.60
N ASP A 56 1.66 0.23 -11.01
CA ASP A 56 2.92 0.57 -10.37
C ASP A 56 2.79 1.95 -9.74
N ILE A 57 3.05 2.07 -8.44
CA ILE A 57 2.89 3.34 -7.72
C ILE A 57 3.85 4.42 -8.22
N THR A 58 4.97 4.04 -8.82
CA THR A 58 5.93 5.01 -9.36
C THR A 58 5.47 5.61 -10.69
N ILE A 59 4.53 4.95 -11.36
CA ILE A 59 3.95 5.40 -12.62
C ILE A 59 2.58 6.03 -12.38
N ASN A 60 1.76 5.40 -11.56
CA ASN A 60 0.37 5.81 -11.34
C ASN A 60 0.25 6.83 -10.20
N LYS A 61 1.04 7.90 -10.27
CA LYS A 61 1.14 8.90 -9.20
C LYS A 61 -0.17 9.63 -8.92
N GLU A 62 -0.94 9.90 -9.96
CA GLU A 62 -2.24 10.58 -9.80
C GLU A 62 -3.24 9.71 -9.06
N TRP A 63 -3.26 8.40 -9.37
CA TRP A 63 -4.10 7.45 -8.67
C TRP A 63 -3.73 7.39 -7.18
N VAL A 64 -2.43 7.34 -6.90
CA VAL A 64 -1.92 7.29 -5.52
C VAL A 64 -2.33 8.53 -4.75
N GLU A 65 -2.10 9.71 -5.31
CA GLU A 65 -2.46 10.95 -4.63
C GLU A 65 -3.97 11.07 -4.42
N TYR A 66 -4.75 10.72 -5.42
CA TYR A 66 -6.21 10.74 -5.31
C TYR A 66 -6.69 9.88 -4.14
N ASN A 67 -6.15 8.68 -4.03
CA ASN A 67 -6.56 7.76 -2.97
C ASN A 67 -6.02 8.14 -1.60
N ILE A 68 -4.86 8.79 -1.52
CA ILE A 68 -4.37 9.33 -0.24
C ILE A 68 -5.36 10.39 0.26
N ARG A 69 -5.86 11.24 -0.62
CA ARG A 69 -6.85 12.26 -0.23
C ARG A 69 -8.16 11.63 0.24
N LYS A 70 -8.55 10.52 -0.37
CA LYS A 70 -9.82 9.85 -0.11
C LYS A 70 -9.79 8.99 1.15
N CYS A 71 -8.66 8.35 1.44
CA CYS A 71 -8.54 7.39 2.53
C CYS A 71 -8.11 8.06 3.82
N ASP A 72 -8.39 7.39 4.95
CA ASP A 72 -8.08 7.90 6.29
C ASP A 72 -6.71 7.41 6.78
N VAL A 73 -6.36 6.17 6.44
CA VAL A 73 -5.12 5.52 6.87
C VAL A 73 -4.34 5.08 5.64
N ILE A 74 -3.03 5.34 5.64
CA ILE A 74 -2.15 5.04 4.52
C ILE A 74 -1.06 4.08 4.98
N LEU A 75 -0.94 2.94 4.28
CA LEU A 75 0.07 1.93 4.56
C LEU A 75 0.93 1.68 3.31
N PRO A 76 2.09 2.35 3.20
CA PRO A 76 3.00 2.10 2.08
C PRO A 76 3.85 0.85 2.37
N LEU A 77 3.45 -0.27 1.80
CA LEU A 77 4.11 -1.56 2.00
C LEU A 77 4.91 -2.02 0.78
N VAL A 78 5.05 -1.17 -0.22
CA VAL A 78 5.80 -1.52 -1.43
C VAL A 78 7.28 -1.57 -1.12
N ALA A 79 7.92 -2.70 -1.48
CA ALA A 79 9.37 -2.83 -1.50
C ALA A 79 9.80 -2.98 -2.96
N ILE A 80 10.73 -2.16 -3.40
CA ILE A 80 11.15 -2.14 -4.81
C ILE A 80 12.20 -3.20 -5.10
N ALA A 81 12.97 -3.60 -4.08
CA ALA A 81 14.11 -4.48 -4.26
C ALA A 81 13.87 -5.88 -3.70
N THR A 82 14.52 -6.86 -4.35
CA THR A 82 14.53 -8.25 -3.88
C THR A 82 15.64 -8.44 -2.83
N PRO A 83 15.58 -9.51 -2.01
CA PRO A 83 16.68 -9.81 -1.07
C PRO A 83 18.05 -9.91 -1.74
N ALA A 84 18.12 -10.44 -2.96
CA ALA A 84 19.39 -10.51 -3.68
C ALA A 84 19.97 -9.14 -3.97
N THR A 85 19.12 -8.17 -4.30
CA THR A 85 19.53 -6.78 -4.54
C THR A 85 20.06 -6.14 -3.25
N TYR A 86 19.43 -6.43 -2.12
CA TYR A 86 19.91 -5.93 -0.83
C TYR A 86 21.33 -6.39 -0.53
N VAL A 87 21.63 -7.67 -0.84
CA VAL A 87 22.95 -8.22 -0.60
C VAL A 87 24.00 -7.56 -1.51
N ARG A 88 23.66 -7.33 -2.77
CA ARG A 88 24.61 -6.79 -3.76
C ARG A 88 24.84 -5.30 -3.62
N ASN A 89 23.81 -4.54 -3.30
CA ASN A 89 23.91 -3.08 -3.30
C ASN A 89 22.91 -2.48 -2.31
N PRO A 90 23.19 -2.58 -1.00
CA PRO A 90 22.22 -2.14 0.02
C PRO A 90 21.94 -0.64 -0.02
N LEU A 91 22.95 0.19 -0.35
CA LEU A 91 22.74 1.63 -0.41
C LEU A 91 21.78 2.00 -1.53
N ARG A 92 21.95 1.40 -2.71
CA ARG A 92 21.07 1.69 -3.85
C ARG A 92 19.63 1.24 -3.57
N VAL A 93 19.46 0.12 -2.89
CA VAL A 93 18.14 -0.35 -2.48
C VAL A 93 17.47 0.64 -1.54
N PHE A 94 18.21 1.11 -0.55
CA PHE A 94 17.70 2.13 0.39
C PHE A 94 17.26 3.38 -0.36
N GLU A 95 18.07 3.86 -1.30
CA GLU A 95 17.74 5.05 -2.09
C GLU A 95 16.48 4.85 -2.91
N LEU A 96 16.33 3.69 -3.57
CA LEU A 96 15.16 3.39 -4.39
C LEU A 96 13.88 3.33 -3.54
N ASP A 97 13.94 2.65 -2.41
CA ASP A 97 12.79 2.54 -1.52
C ASP A 97 12.43 3.90 -0.93
N PHE A 98 13.43 4.68 -0.54
CA PHE A 98 13.21 6.02 -0.01
C PHE A 98 12.57 6.94 -1.06
N GLU A 99 13.11 6.95 -2.28
CA GLU A 99 12.58 7.78 -3.36
C GLU A 99 11.16 7.39 -3.75
N ALA A 100 10.84 6.11 -3.73
CA ALA A 100 9.51 5.64 -4.08
C ALA A 100 8.47 6.00 -3.02
N ASN A 101 8.86 6.00 -1.75
CA ASN A 101 7.92 6.24 -0.66
C ASN A 101 7.84 7.70 -0.23
N LEU A 102 8.84 8.51 -0.53
CA LEU A 102 8.85 9.91 -0.12
C LEU A 102 7.65 10.71 -0.62
N PRO A 103 7.23 10.60 -1.90
CA PRO A 103 6.03 11.30 -2.35
C PRO A 103 4.77 10.90 -1.59
N ILE A 104 4.68 9.63 -1.18
CA ILE A 104 3.55 9.12 -0.40
C ILE A 104 3.52 9.78 0.97
N VAL A 105 4.67 9.85 1.63
CA VAL A 105 4.79 10.50 2.94
C VAL A 105 4.41 11.98 2.83
N ARG A 106 4.93 12.67 1.83
CA ARG A 106 4.62 14.09 1.63
C ARG A 106 3.14 14.33 1.41
N SER A 107 2.49 13.50 0.59
CA SER A 107 1.06 13.62 0.34
C SER A 107 0.24 13.33 1.61
N ALA A 108 0.63 12.31 2.38
CA ALA A 108 -0.06 11.98 3.62
C ALA A 108 0.02 13.13 4.61
N VAL A 109 1.18 13.77 4.74
CA VAL A 109 1.36 14.94 5.60
C VAL A 109 0.52 16.11 5.10
N LYS A 110 0.58 16.37 3.79
CA LYS A 110 -0.15 17.48 3.16
C LYS A 110 -1.65 17.38 3.44
N TYR A 111 -2.22 16.19 3.39
CA TYR A 111 -3.65 15.98 3.56
C TYR A 111 -4.03 15.56 4.98
N GLY A 112 -3.09 15.55 5.92
CA GLY A 112 -3.35 15.24 7.32
C GLY A 112 -3.80 13.82 7.58
N LYS A 113 -3.24 12.84 6.86
CA LYS A 113 -3.63 11.44 6.97
C LYS A 113 -2.78 10.68 7.97
N HIS A 114 -3.34 9.60 8.50
CA HIS A 114 -2.64 8.70 9.41
C HIS A 114 -1.75 7.76 8.60
N LEU A 115 -0.44 7.92 8.73
CA LEU A 115 0.54 7.13 7.99
C LEU A 115 1.12 6.06 8.90
N VAL A 116 1.10 4.80 8.44
CA VAL A 116 1.62 3.66 9.20
C VAL A 116 2.66 2.94 8.38
N PHE A 117 3.86 2.82 8.92
CA PHE A 117 4.95 2.05 8.31
C PHE A 117 5.23 0.80 9.13
N PRO A 118 5.47 -0.36 8.50
CA PRO A 118 5.98 -1.51 9.23
C PRO A 118 7.43 -1.24 9.66
N SER A 119 7.76 -1.61 10.89
CA SER A 119 9.11 -1.49 11.42
C SER A 119 9.78 -2.85 11.39
N THR A 120 11.05 -2.88 10.98
CA THR A 120 11.85 -4.11 10.99
C THR A 120 12.77 -4.14 12.19
#